data_e685bcb011a6a2830c8fd706e5a30144
#
_entry.id   e685bcb011a6a2830c8fd706e5a30144
#
_cell.length_a   1.000
_cell.length_b   1.000
_cell.length_c   1.000
_cell.angle_alpha   90.00
_cell.angle_beta   90.00
_cell.angle_gamma   90.00
#
_symmetry.space_group_name_H-M   'P 1'
#
loop_
_entity.id
_entity.type
_entity.pdbx_description
1 polymer ?
#
loop_
_entity_poly.entity_id
_entity_poly.type
_entity_poly.pdbx_seq_one_letter_code
_entity_poly.pdbx_strand_id
1 'polypeptide(L)'
;EPLGKSTAAKTEAALELMTKPECPDDSPELAGEWYGWRDAYRHLHPDIAAGSILNITRLNLEQLKALAGIGIKNLADIPDNFDLKPQQIAQIEVTRSGKPHIHAQKIAHSLATLSYPLYFLDYETFAGALPLWDGVRPFQQLPFQYSLHIMNEPGGPLMHKEYLARGTEYPVQQLAQRLSEDIGPTGSVI
;
A
#
# COMPACT_ATOMS: atom_id res chain seq x y z
N GLU A 1 14.82 -22.97 14.33
CA GLU A 1 14.22 -24.19 13.71
C GLU A 1 14.52 -24.20 12.22
N PRO A 2 14.84 -25.38 11.65
CA PRO A 2 15.03 -25.47 10.21
C PRO A 2 13.72 -25.08 9.50
N LEU A 3 13.78 -24.09 8.60
CA LEU A 3 12.66 -23.60 7.79
C LEU A 3 11.81 -24.73 7.16
N GLY A 4 12.42 -25.86 6.80
CA GLY A 4 11.75 -27.00 6.20
C GLY A 4 10.73 -27.70 7.11
N LYS A 5 10.96 -27.79 8.43
CA LYS A 5 10.00 -28.41 9.35
C LYS A 5 8.76 -27.58 9.55
N SER A 6 8.91 -26.25 9.66
CA SER A 6 7.77 -25.33 9.78
C SER A 6 6.93 -25.31 8.51
N THR A 7 7.57 -25.36 7.33
CA THR A 7 6.87 -25.40 6.04
C THR A 7 6.09 -26.69 5.85
N ALA A 8 6.70 -27.84 6.16
CA ALA A 8 6.01 -29.13 6.07
C ALA A 8 4.76 -29.19 6.96
N ALA A 9 4.87 -28.76 8.22
CA ALA A 9 3.73 -28.73 9.14
C ALA A 9 2.60 -27.79 8.65
N LYS A 10 2.93 -26.63 8.10
CA LYS A 10 1.95 -25.72 7.52
C LYS A 10 1.27 -26.30 6.28
N THR A 11 2.03 -27.00 5.43
CA THR A 11 1.48 -27.68 4.25
C THR A 11 0.52 -28.79 4.64
N GLU A 12 0.89 -29.60 5.63
CA GLU A 12 0.05 -30.70 6.14
C GLU A 12 -1.25 -30.16 6.74
N ALA A 13 -1.19 -29.11 7.57
CA ALA A 13 -2.37 -28.44 8.13
C ALA A 13 -3.28 -27.84 7.03
N ALA A 14 -2.70 -27.27 5.98
CA ALA A 14 -3.46 -26.74 4.86
C ALA A 14 -4.18 -27.86 4.08
N LEU A 15 -3.51 -28.97 3.81
CA LEU A 15 -4.10 -30.14 3.15
C LEU A 15 -5.23 -30.74 3.99
N GLU A 16 -5.04 -30.88 5.30
CA GLU A 16 -6.09 -31.33 6.20
C GLU A 16 -7.32 -30.41 6.16
N LEU A 17 -7.10 -29.09 6.17
CA LEU A 17 -8.17 -28.10 6.08
C LEU A 17 -8.94 -28.22 4.75
N MET A 18 -8.25 -28.38 3.62
CA MET A 18 -8.83 -28.51 2.29
C MET A 18 -9.64 -29.81 2.09
N THR A 19 -9.40 -30.83 2.90
CA THR A 19 -10.12 -32.13 2.82
C THR A 19 -11.35 -32.20 3.73
N LYS A 20 -11.64 -31.16 4.52
CA LYS A 20 -12.83 -31.12 5.37
C LYS A 20 -14.10 -31.07 4.51
N PRO A 21 -15.13 -31.85 4.88
CA PRO A 21 -16.40 -31.90 4.14
C PRO A 21 -17.22 -30.60 4.27
N GLU A 22 -16.96 -29.81 5.32
CA GLU A 22 -17.63 -28.55 5.59
C GLU A 22 -16.62 -27.41 5.51
N CYS A 23 -17.05 -26.27 4.95
CA CYS A 23 -16.26 -25.04 4.95
C CYS A 23 -16.01 -24.63 6.41
N PRO A 24 -14.74 -24.43 6.83
CA PRO A 24 -14.45 -23.93 8.16
C PRO A 24 -15.01 -22.50 8.30
N ASP A 25 -15.18 -22.07 9.55
CA ASP A 25 -15.55 -20.68 9.84
C ASP A 25 -14.46 -19.76 9.24
N ASP A 26 -14.89 -18.94 8.28
CA ASP A 26 -14.05 -18.02 7.53
C ASP A 26 -14.10 -16.58 8.06
N SER A 27 -14.69 -16.39 9.26
CA SER A 27 -14.80 -15.06 9.85
C SER A 27 -13.40 -14.39 10.00
N PRO A 28 -13.29 -13.11 9.63
CA PRO A 28 -11.99 -12.39 9.58
C PRO A 28 -11.28 -12.33 10.92
N GLU A 29 -12.02 -12.31 12.01
CA GLU A 29 -11.50 -12.29 13.38
C GLU A 29 -10.79 -13.59 13.78
N LEU A 30 -11.07 -14.69 13.09
CA LEU A 30 -10.38 -15.95 13.27
C LEU A 30 -9.20 -16.13 12.33
N ALA A 31 -9.11 -15.34 11.27
CA ALA A 31 -7.99 -15.36 10.34
C ALA A 31 -6.71 -14.87 11.03
N GLY A 32 -5.63 -15.62 10.88
CA GLY A 32 -4.31 -15.26 11.41
C GLY A 32 -3.67 -14.05 10.69
N GLU A 33 -4.01 -13.85 9.42
CA GLU A 33 -3.48 -12.79 8.56
C GLU A 33 -4.58 -12.17 7.70
N TRP A 34 -5.27 -11.16 8.23
CA TRP A 34 -6.36 -10.49 7.52
C TRP A 34 -5.94 -9.92 6.16
N TYR A 35 -4.76 -9.29 6.09
CA TYR A 35 -4.31 -8.65 4.86
C TYR A 35 -4.05 -9.64 3.71
N GLY A 36 -3.63 -10.87 4.01
CA GLY A 36 -3.29 -11.85 3.00
C GLY A 36 -4.48 -12.36 2.21
N TRP A 37 -5.69 -12.35 2.80
CA TRP A 37 -6.86 -12.91 2.15
C TRP A 37 -8.09 -12.00 2.13
N ARG A 38 -7.95 -10.77 2.57
CA ARG A 38 -9.03 -9.77 2.63
C ARG A 38 -9.82 -9.64 1.32
N ASP A 39 -9.12 -9.65 0.18
CA ASP A 39 -9.75 -9.46 -1.12
C ASP A 39 -10.48 -10.74 -1.57
N ALA A 40 -9.95 -11.92 -1.25
CA ALA A 40 -10.65 -13.19 -1.43
C ALA A 40 -11.91 -13.26 -0.56
N TYR A 41 -11.80 -12.87 0.71
CA TYR A 41 -12.95 -12.80 1.61
C TYR A 41 -14.05 -11.89 1.10
N ARG A 42 -13.70 -10.69 0.61
CA ARG A 42 -14.67 -9.76 0.01
C ARG A 42 -15.33 -10.32 -1.25
N HIS A 43 -14.58 -11.09 -2.03
CA HIS A 43 -15.14 -11.77 -3.21
C HIS A 43 -16.17 -12.84 -2.84
N LEU A 44 -15.90 -13.58 -1.76
CA LEU A 44 -16.82 -14.61 -1.24
C LEU A 44 -18.04 -14.02 -0.52
N HIS A 45 -17.91 -12.81 0.02
CA HIS A 45 -18.93 -12.09 0.76
C HIS A 45 -19.26 -10.73 0.11
N PRO A 46 -19.90 -10.72 -1.07
CA PRO A 46 -20.21 -9.48 -1.81
C PRO A 46 -21.25 -8.59 -1.12
N ASP A 47 -21.93 -9.12 -0.12
CA ASP A 47 -22.93 -8.43 0.72
C ASP A 47 -22.31 -7.55 1.82
N ILE A 48 -20.97 -7.58 1.99
CA ILE A 48 -20.30 -6.72 2.97
C ILE A 48 -20.55 -5.26 2.60
N ALA A 49 -21.25 -4.56 3.49
CA ALA A 49 -21.56 -3.15 3.32
C ALA A 49 -20.28 -2.28 3.20
N ALA A 50 -20.33 -1.24 2.38
CA ALA A 50 -19.23 -0.28 2.25
C ALA A 50 -18.81 0.35 3.59
N GLY A 51 -19.75 0.50 4.52
CA GLY A 51 -19.53 0.99 5.88
C GLY A 51 -19.06 -0.05 6.89
N SER A 52 -18.73 -1.28 6.48
CA SER A 52 -18.24 -2.34 7.39
C SER A 52 -16.87 -1.98 7.98
N ILE A 53 -16.62 -2.41 9.23
CA ILE A 53 -15.29 -2.31 9.88
C ILE A 53 -14.19 -3.01 9.09
N LEU A 54 -14.53 -3.98 8.23
CA LEU A 54 -13.60 -4.64 7.32
C LEU A 54 -13.02 -3.72 6.24
N ASN A 55 -13.62 -2.55 6.04
CA ASN A 55 -13.19 -1.55 5.07
C ASN A 55 -12.35 -0.43 5.70
N ILE A 56 -12.06 -0.49 7.01
CA ILE A 56 -11.23 0.52 7.66
C ILE A 56 -9.78 0.43 7.17
N THR A 57 -9.19 1.57 6.87
CA THR A 57 -7.83 1.67 6.40
C THR A 57 -6.84 1.18 7.45
N ARG A 58 -5.98 0.23 7.08
CA ARG A 58 -4.88 -0.29 7.93
C ARG A 58 -5.34 -0.76 9.32
N LEU A 59 -6.53 -1.32 9.42
CA LEU A 59 -7.00 -1.98 10.62
C LEU A 59 -6.15 -3.23 10.84
N ASN A 60 -5.56 -3.36 12.02
CA ASN A 60 -4.83 -4.58 12.37
C ASN A 60 -5.80 -5.64 12.92
N LEU A 61 -5.33 -6.89 13.01
CA LEU A 61 -6.16 -8.02 13.44
C LEU A 61 -6.65 -7.86 14.89
N GLU A 62 -5.84 -7.28 15.78
CA GLU A 62 -6.21 -7.07 17.18
C GLU A 62 -7.33 -6.06 17.31
N GLN A 63 -7.24 -4.94 16.58
CA GLN A 63 -8.32 -3.96 16.51
C GLN A 63 -9.61 -4.57 15.94
N LEU A 64 -9.49 -5.39 14.88
CA LEU A 64 -10.62 -6.09 14.29
C LEU A 64 -11.29 -7.01 15.31
N LYS A 65 -10.51 -7.85 16.01
CA LYS A 65 -11.01 -8.75 17.06
C LYS A 65 -11.67 -7.98 18.21
N ALA A 66 -11.08 -6.87 18.63
CA ALA A 66 -11.63 -6.04 19.68
C ALA A 66 -12.99 -5.42 19.29
N LEU A 67 -13.13 -4.90 18.06
CA LEU A 67 -14.38 -4.37 17.55
C LEU A 67 -15.45 -5.47 17.39
N ALA A 68 -15.09 -6.60 16.80
CA ALA A 68 -15.98 -7.75 16.65
C ALA A 68 -16.44 -8.30 18.02
N GLY A 69 -15.52 -8.38 18.99
CA GLY A 69 -15.80 -8.86 20.35
C GLY A 69 -16.80 -8.02 21.13
N ILE A 70 -16.92 -6.73 20.79
CA ILE A 70 -17.94 -5.82 21.34
C ILE A 70 -19.16 -5.66 20.42
N GLY A 71 -19.25 -6.49 19.36
CA GLY A 71 -20.39 -6.53 18.45
C GLY A 71 -20.45 -5.41 17.41
N ILE A 72 -19.38 -4.63 17.22
CA ILE A 72 -19.32 -3.56 16.23
C ILE A 72 -19.06 -4.15 14.86
N LYS A 73 -19.93 -3.86 13.90
CA LYS A 73 -19.84 -4.29 12.50
C LYS A 73 -19.69 -3.15 11.50
N ASN A 74 -20.11 -1.93 11.86
CA ASN A 74 -20.07 -0.78 10.97
C ASN A 74 -19.12 0.29 11.49
N LEU A 75 -18.48 1.01 10.56
CA LEU A 75 -17.58 2.13 10.85
C LEU A 75 -18.25 3.24 11.68
N ALA A 76 -19.51 3.53 11.36
CA ALA A 76 -20.25 4.59 12.05
C ALA A 76 -20.49 4.30 13.53
N ASP A 77 -20.52 3.02 13.92
CA ASP A 77 -20.85 2.56 15.27
C ASP A 77 -19.61 2.45 16.18
N ILE A 78 -18.40 2.67 15.64
CA ILE A 78 -17.16 2.58 16.43
C ILE A 78 -17.15 3.68 17.50
N PRO A 79 -16.93 3.34 18.78
CA PRO A 79 -16.89 4.33 19.86
C PRO A 79 -15.77 5.36 19.69
N ASP A 80 -16.03 6.62 20.03
CA ASP A 80 -15.04 7.71 19.88
C ASP A 80 -13.77 7.52 20.74
N ASN A 81 -13.87 6.73 21.82
CA ASN A 81 -12.74 6.40 22.68
C ASN A 81 -11.98 5.14 22.25
N PHE A 82 -12.33 4.53 21.11
CA PHE A 82 -11.59 3.39 20.60
C PHE A 82 -10.23 3.85 20.05
N ASP A 83 -9.16 3.11 20.37
CA ASP A 83 -7.78 3.47 19.97
C ASP A 83 -7.58 3.29 18.46
N LEU A 84 -7.57 4.41 17.74
CA LEU A 84 -7.49 4.49 16.29
C LEU A 84 -6.43 5.52 15.85
N LYS A 85 -5.87 5.25 14.68
CA LYS A 85 -4.96 6.20 14.02
C LYS A 85 -5.74 7.38 13.41
N PRO A 86 -5.11 8.57 13.25
CA PRO A 86 -5.78 9.74 12.68
C PRO A 86 -6.48 9.50 11.35
N GLN A 87 -5.90 8.66 10.47
CA GLN A 87 -6.52 8.31 9.18
C GLN A 87 -7.80 7.47 9.34
N GLN A 88 -7.85 6.60 10.35
CA GLN A 88 -9.02 5.79 10.67
C GLN A 88 -10.13 6.65 11.26
N ILE A 89 -9.78 7.57 12.15
CA ILE A 89 -10.73 8.56 12.72
C ILE A 89 -11.33 9.40 11.59
N ALA A 90 -10.52 9.95 10.69
CA ALA A 90 -11.01 10.72 9.55
C ALA A 90 -11.95 9.91 8.64
N GLN A 91 -11.67 8.62 8.42
CA GLN A 91 -12.53 7.73 7.66
C GLN A 91 -13.91 7.54 8.34
N ILE A 92 -13.92 7.38 9.66
CA ILE A 92 -15.16 7.24 10.44
C ILE A 92 -15.97 8.55 10.39
N GLU A 93 -15.33 9.70 10.56
CA GLU A 93 -15.97 11.01 10.46
C GLU A 93 -16.62 11.23 9.08
N VAL A 94 -15.92 10.87 8.00
CA VAL A 94 -16.45 10.90 6.63
C VAL A 94 -17.65 9.97 6.49
N THR A 95 -17.57 8.77 7.04
CA THR A 95 -18.66 7.78 7.00
C THR A 95 -19.91 8.29 7.75
N ARG A 96 -19.73 8.88 8.93
CA ARG A 96 -20.81 9.42 9.75
C ARG A 96 -21.44 10.69 9.17
N SER A 97 -20.59 11.58 8.65
CA SER A 97 -21.06 12.89 8.15
C SER A 97 -21.53 12.87 6.71
N GLY A 98 -21.09 11.90 5.91
CA GLY A 98 -21.28 11.87 4.46
C GLY A 98 -20.53 12.99 3.72
N LYS A 99 -19.61 13.72 4.39
CA LYS A 99 -18.88 14.84 3.83
C LYS A 99 -17.40 14.53 3.70
N PRO A 100 -16.73 14.96 2.63
CA PRO A 100 -15.28 14.77 2.49
C PRO A 100 -14.52 15.52 3.59
N HIS A 101 -13.46 14.89 4.10
CA HIS A 101 -12.57 15.46 5.09
C HIS A 101 -11.42 16.20 4.36
N ILE A 102 -11.52 17.52 4.23
CA ILE A 102 -10.59 18.36 3.48
C ILE A 102 -9.94 19.41 4.40
N HIS A 103 -8.63 19.33 4.54
CA HIS A 103 -7.84 20.36 5.24
C HIS A 103 -7.31 21.40 4.26
N ALA A 104 -8.19 22.30 3.79
CA ALA A 104 -7.85 23.30 2.77
C ALA A 104 -6.58 24.12 3.11
N GLN A 105 -6.44 24.54 4.37
CA GLN A 105 -5.26 25.31 4.81
C GLN A 105 -3.96 24.50 4.73
N LYS A 106 -3.98 23.22 5.13
CA LYS A 106 -2.80 22.35 5.03
C LYS A 106 -2.43 22.10 3.57
N ILE A 107 -3.42 21.86 2.71
CA ILE A 107 -3.22 21.71 1.27
C ILE A 107 -2.59 22.97 0.69
N ALA A 108 -3.17 24.15 0.95
CA ALA A 108 -2.65 25.41 0.48
C ALA A 108 -1.21 25.66 0.94
N HIS A 109 -0.92 25.38 2.21
CA HIS A 109 0.43 25.50 2.75
C HIS A 109 1.41 24.55 2.04
N SER A 110 1.05 23.27 1.86
CA SER A 110 1.91 22.32 1.15
C SER A 110 2.15 22.72 -0.31
N LEU A 111 1.11 23.19 -1.00
CA LEU A 111 1.26 23.67 -2.38
C LEU A 111 2.15 24.91 -2.47
N ALA A 112 2.08 25.81 -1.49
CA ALA A 112 2.90 27.03 -1.44
C ALA A 112 4.41 26.75 -1.21
N THR A 113 4.79 25.55 -0.76
CA THR A 113 6.20 25.15 -0.62
C THR A 113 6.82 24.67 -1.93
N LEU A 114 6.01 24.42 -2.95
CA LEU A 114 6.50 23.92 -4.23
C LEU A 114 7.10 25.05 -5.08
N SER A 115 8.22 24.75 -5.70
CA SER A 115 8.93 25.65 -6.62
C SER A 115 8.98 25.03 -8.02
N TYR A 116 8.71 25.85 -9.05
CA TYR A 116 8.82 25.40 -10.44
C TYR A 116 10.29 25.38 -10.91
N PRO A 117 10.64 24.47 -11.82
CA PRO A 117 9.81 23.40 -12.42
C PRO A 117 9.32 22.37 -11.41
N LEU A 118 8.12 21.81 -11.65
CA LEU A 118 7.63 20.65 -10.92
C LEU A 118 7.99 19.38 -11.69
N TYR A 119 8.62 18.44 -11.00
CA TYR A 119 9.06 17.16 -11.52
C TYR A 119 8.20 16.05 -10.89
N PHE A 120 7.23 15.54 -11.64
CA PHE A 120 6.41 14.39 -11.22
C PHE A 120 7.15 13.12 -11.60
N LEU A 121 7.77 12.51 -10.60
CA LEU A 121 8.64 11.34 -10.78
C LEU A 121 7.96 10.07 -10.26
N ASP A 122 7.87 9.08 -11.13
CA ASP A 122 7.50 7.72 -10.78
C ASP A 122 8.57 6.75 -11.26
N TYR A 123 8.85 5.70 -10.48
CA TYR A 123 9.87 4.72 -10.84
C TYR A 123 9.46 3.31 -10.42
N GLU A 124 9.88 2.32 -11.23
CA GLU A 124 9.66 0.92 -10.97
C GLU A 124 10.92 0.24 -10.42
N THR A 125 10.69 -0.71 -9.51
CA THR A 125 11.77 -1.46 -8.87
C THR A 125 11.63 -2.95 -9.07
N PHE A 126 12.76 -3.62 -9.21
CA PHE A 126 12.87 -5.07 -9.18
C PHE A 126 13.42 -5.51 -7.81
N ALA A 127 12.83 -6.56 -7.22
CA ALA A 127 13.26 -7.13 -5.96
C ALA A 127 13.22 -8.67 -6.02
N GLY A 128 14.31 -9.28 -6.44
CA GLY A 128 14.41 -10.74 -6.56
C GLY A 128 14.81 -11.42 -5.25
N ALA A 129 14.32 -12.65 -5.03
CA ALA A 129 14.76 -13.51 -3.93
C ALA A 129 16.23 -13.96 -4.11
N LEU A 130 16.65 -14.15 -5.37
CA LEU A 130 18.03 -14.45 -5.75
C LEU A 130 18.64 -13.18 -6.35
N PRO A 131 19.69 -12.61 -5.73
CA PRO A 131 20.41 -11.47 -6.27
C PRO A 131 21.02 -11.81 -7.65
N LEU A 132 20.84 -10.91 -8.62
CA LEU A 132 21.39 -11.06 -9.96
C LEU A 132 22.80 -10.42 -10.10
N TRP A 133 23.19 -9.58 -9.14
CA TRP A 133 24.46 -8.84 -9.16
C TRP A 133 25.16 -8.94 -7.81
N ASP A 134 26.49 -8.91 -7.85
CA ASP A 134 27.31 -8.92 -6.66
C ASP A 134 27.04 -7.67 -5.77
N GLY A 135 27.04 -7.87 -4.47
CA GLY A 135 26.78 -6.82 -3.49
C GLY A 135 25.30 -6.47 -3.28
N VAL A 136 24.38 -7.09 -4.02
CA VAL A 136 22.94 -6.93 -3.84
C VAL A 136 22.42 -7.96 -2.84
N ARG A 137 21.53 -7.54 -1.94
CA ARG A 137 20.89 -8.43 -0.97
C ARG A 137 19.58 -9.01 -1.53
N PRO A 138 19.16 -10.21 -1.08
CA PRO A 138 17.82 -10.73 -1.37
C PRO A 138 16.73 -9.69 -1.05
N PHE A 139 15.76 -9.54 -1.95
CA PHE A 139 14.65 -8.59 -1.85
C PHE A 139 15.04 -7.10 -1.76
N GLN A 140 16.29 -6.76 -2.09
CA GLN A 140 16.68 -5.37 -2.24
C GLN A 140 15.99 -4.77 -3.46
N GLN A 141 15.27 -3.67 -3.26
CA GLN A 141 14.63 -2.94 -4.35
C GLN A 141 15.68 -2.19 -5.17
N LEU A 142 15.71 -2.45 -6.47
CA LEU A 142 16.61 -1.85 -7.44
C LEU A 142 15.77 -1.14 -8.49
N PRO A 143 15.83 0.20 -8.60
CA PRO A 143 15.11 0.92 -9.64
C PRO A 143 15.71 0.59 -11.01
N PHE A 144 14.82 0.30 -11.97
CA PHE A 144 15.21 -0.03 -13.34
C PHE A 144 14.47 0.79 -14.41
N GLN A 145 13.44 1.52 -14.02
CA GLN A 145 12.65 2.38 -14.89
C GLN A 145 12.23 3.63 -14.14
N TYR A 146 12.11 4.75 -14.84
CA TYR A 146 11.36 5.91 -14.38
C TYR A 146 10.53 6.53 -15.50
N SER A 147 9.46 7.23 -15.08
CA SER A 147 8.66 8.15 -15.86
C SER A 147 8.71 9.51 -15.18
N LEU A 148 9.06 10.55 -15.91
CA LEU A 148 9.23 11.90 -15.40
C LEU A 148 8.38 12.88 -16.21
N HIS A 149 7.39 13.50 -15.58
CA HIS A 149 6.64 14.60 -16.18
C HIS A 149 7.11 15.94 -15.59
N ILE A 150 7.40 16.91 -16.43
CA ILE A 150 7.98 18.19 -16.05
C ILE A 150 6.99 19.31 -16.41
N MET A 151 6.63 20.12 -15.43
CA MET A 151 5.84 21.34 -15.61
C MET A 151 6.67 22.55 -15.23
N ASN A 152 6.98 23.41 -16.19
CA ASN A 152 7.88 24.55 -15.96
C ASN A 152 7.18 25.75 -15.27
N GLU A 153 5.87 25.90 -15.43
CA GLU A 153 5.08 27.00 -14.88
C GLU A 153 3.65 26.56 -14.58
N PRO A 154 2.90 27.27 -13.74
CA PRO A 154 1.51 26.92 -13.40
C PRO A 154 0.64 26.80 -14.65
N GLY A 155 0.02 25.60 -14.84
CA GLY A 155 -0.84 25.33 -15.99
C GLY A 155 -0.11 25.21 -17.33
N GLY A 156 1.22 25.20 -17.32
CA GLY A 156 2.04 24.98 -18.51
C GLY A 156 1.94 23.54 -19.04
N PRO A 157 2.45 23.29 -20.25
CA PRO A 157 2.46 21.96 -20.84
C PRO A 157 3.34 21.01 -20.04
N LEU A 158 2.91 19.74 -19.95
CA LEU A 158 3.72 18.66 -19.40
C LEU A 158 4.69 18.14 -20.45
N MET A 159 5.98 18.19 -20.17
CA MET A 159 7.00 17.48 -20.92
C MET A 159 7.21 16.12 -20.29
N HIS A 160 7.35 15.05 -21.10
CA HIS A 160 7.60 13.69 -20.63
C HIS A 160 9.01 13.24 -21.00
N LYS A 161 9.69 12.66 -20.03
CA LYS A 161 10.94 11.93 -20.19
C LYS A 161 10.82 10.57 -19.52
N GLU A 162 11.52 9.59 -20.04
CA GLU A 162 11.49 8.24 -19.50
C GLU A 162 12.84 7.56 -19.67
N TYR A 163 13.09 6.57 -18.84
CA TYR A 163 14.21 5.66 -18.95
C TYR A 163 13.78 4.25 -18.58
N LEU A 164 14.22 3.29 -19.35
CA LEU A 164 14.07 1.86 -19.06
C LEU A 164 15.43 1.18 -19.25
N ALA A 165 15.95 0.59 -18.19
CA ALA A 165 17.18 -0.21 -18.24
C ALA A 165 16.99 -1.40 -19.19
N ARG A 166 17.99 -1.66 -20.02
CA ARG A 166 17.99 -2.76 -20.98
C ARG A 166 19.19 -3.68 -20.71
N GLY A 167 18.97 -4.97 -20.99
CA GLY A 167 20.03 -5.97 -20.84
C GLY A 167 20.16 -6.51 -19.42
N THR A 168 21.31 -7.06 -19.10
CA THR A 168 21.63 -7.75 -17.85
C THR A 168 22.58 -6.97 -16.93
N GLU A 169 22.94 -5.75 -17.28
CA GLU A 169 23.81 -4.91 -16.47
C GLU A 169 23.11 -4.37 -15.23
N TYR A 170 23.87 -3.99 -14.23
CA TYR A 170 23.34 -3.39 -13.01
C TYR A 170 22.66 -2.04 -13.31
N PRO A 171 21.33 -1.92 -13.12
CA PRO A 171 20.55 -0.83 -13.72
C PRO A 171 20.71 0.52 -13.02
N VAL A 172 21.02 0.51 -11.72
CA VAL A 172 20.88 1.68 -10.84
C VAL A 172 21.78 2.85 -11.23
N GLN A 173 23.01 2.58 -11.66
CA GLN A 173 23.98 3.65 -11.97
C GLN A 173 23.55 4.45 -13.21
N GLN A 174 23.19 3.75 -14.28
CA GLN A 174 22.74 4.41 -15.52
C GLN A 174 21.41 5.16 -15.30
N LEU A 175 20.48 4.56 -14.55
CA LEU A 175 19.22 5.21 -14.18
C LEU A 175 19.49 6.51 -13.41
N ALA A 176 20.32 6.46 -12.38
CA ALA A 176 20.66 7.63 -11.57
C ALA A 176 21.34 8.74 -12.37
N GLN A 177 22.26 8.38 -13.27
CA GLN A 177 22.88 9.34 -14.17
C GLN A 177 21.87 10.02 -15.07
N ARG A 178 21.02 9.24 -15.76
CA ARG A 178 19.99 9.80 -16.66
C ARG A 178 18.99 10.66 -15.90
N LEU A 179 18.55 10.22 -14.74
CA LEU A 179 17.63 11.00 -13.91
C LEU A 179 18.26 12.33 -13.46
N SER A 180 19.56 12.34 -13.10
CA SER A 180 20.26 13.57 -12.73
C SER A 180 20.45 14.56 -13.89
N GLU A 181 20.51 14.05 -15.14
CA GLU A 181 20.52 14.88 -16.35
C GLU A 181 19.13 15.44 -16.68
N ASP A 182 18.09 14.70 -16.35
CA ASP A 182 16.70 15.05 -16.66
C ASP A 182 16.06 15.98 -15.62
N ILE A 183 16.48 15.90 -14.36
CA ILE A 183 16.08 16.83 -13.29
C ILE A 183 17.07 17.99 -13.24
N GLY A 184 16.57 19.22 -13.34
CA GLY A 184 17.39 20.42 -13.24
C GLY A 184 17.84 20.72 -11.81
N PRO A 185 18.71 21.73 -11.62
CA PRO A 185 19.28 22.08 -10.32
C PRO A 185 18.29 22.80 -9.39
N THR A 186 17.10 23.14 -9.87
CA THR A 186 16.05 23.87 -9.14
C THR A 186 14.69 23.23 -9.38
N GLY A 187 13.74 23.57 -8.55
CA GLY A 187 12.39 23.05 -8.65
C GLY A 187 12.05 22.04 -7.56
N SER A 188 10.85 21.50 -7.61
CA SER A 188 10.36 20.49 -6.64
C SER A 188 10.12 19.15 -7.32
N VAL A 189 10.64 18.08 -6.74
CA VAL A 189 10.33 16.69 -7.13
C VAL A 189 9.16 16.21 -6.28
N ILE A 190 8.17 15.60 -6.95
CA ILE A 190 6.90 15.16 -6.39
C ILE A 190 6.72 13.67 -6.65
#